data_9fc94223d3c382263c78b745eb9342fb
#
_entry.id   9fc94223d3c382263c78b745eb9342fb
#
_cell.length_a   1.000
_cell.length_b   1.000
_cell.length_c   1.000
_cell.angle_alpha   90.00
_cell.angle_beta   90.00
_cell.angle_gamma   90.00
#
_symmetry.space_group_name_H-M   'P 1'
#
loop_
_entity.id
_entity.type
_entity.pdbx_description
1 polymer ?
#
loop_
_entity_poly.entity_id
_entity_poly.type
_entity_poly.pdbx_seq_one_letter_code
_entity_poly.pdbx_strand_id
1 'polypeptide(L)'
;MQLPGRLRLTTLGDLLGALHRACASGTLELVEVEGARAGRSHRVFFDAGLIEDVDTSLNHPRLGEILARDGLLSMSALARIARRLAEQPGKRVGEILVEEGLGTVDLVAGALRRQRSSRLEALYGLSEALIRFHVPRPRSGFRPTPLSPREFLHGRPRARAQFSARVAERFGSRTGARAEPARAVDGSRHAAYRALGLTATASSRDVQRAFRKLAAEQHPDRFPNASVSERAQLLSRFAQLSAAYHVLMG
;
A
#
# COMPACT_ATOMS: atom_id res chain seq x y z
N MET A 1 -4.22 -17.11 1.88
CA MET A 1 -4.22 -16.01 2.87
C MET A 1 -5.66 -15.81 3.34
N GLN A 2 -5.93 -15.92 4.65
CA GLN A 2 -7.27 -15.64 5.18
C GLN A 2 -7.34 -14.13 5.50
N LEU A 3 -8.23 -13.41 4.84
CA LEU A 3 -8.51 -12.02 5.14
C LEU A 3 -9.62 -11.91 6.20
N PRO A 4 -9.59 -10.90 7.08
CA PRO A 4 -10.70 -10.64 7.97
C PRO A 4 -11.96 -10.32 7.15
N GLY A 5 -13.12 -10.82 7.57
CA GLY A 5 -14.36 -10.62 6.82
C GLY A 5 -14.91 -9.20 6.89
N ARG A 6 -14.45 -8.38 7.86
CA ARG A 6 -14.94 -7.02 8.11
C ARG A 6 -13.82 -6.05 8.45
N LEU A 7 -13.98 -4.80 8.00
CA LEU A 7 -12.99 -3.74 8.20
C LEU A 7 -12.81 -3.37 9.68
N ARG A 8 -13.86 -3.43 10.50
CA ARG A 8 -13.75 -3.17 11.96
C ARG A 8 -12.82 -4.11 12.72
N LEU A 9 -12.47 -5.26 12.13
CA LEU A 9 -11.53 -6.23 12.71
C LEU A 9 -10.06 -5.95 12.34
N THR A 10 -9.82 -4.97 11.49
CA THR A 10 -8.49 -4.59 10.99
C THR A 10 -8.49 -3.12 10.58
N THR A 11 -7.38 -2.63 10.06
CA THR A 11 -7.34 -1.34 9.37
C THR A 11 -7.13 -1.55 7.87
N LEU A 12 -7.57 -0.59 7.06
CA LEU A 12 -7.30 -0.64 5.62
C LEU A 12 -5.79 -0.71 5.34
N GLY A 13 -4.97 0.02 6.11
CA GLY A 13 -3.51 0.00 5.98
C GLY A 13 -2.89 -1.38 6.24
N ASP A 14 -3.38 -2.11 7.26
CA ASP A 14 -2.91 -3.47 7.53
C ASP A 14 -3.33 -4.45 6.44
N LEU A 15 -4.55 -4.30 5.91
CA LEU A 15 -5.08 -5.11 4.83
C LEU A 15 -4.26 -4.92 3.54
N LEU A 16 -4.02 -3.66 3.14
CA LEU A 16 -3.19 -3.33 1.98
C LEU A 16 -1.75 -3.82 2.17
N GLY A 17 -1.21 -3.66 3.39
CA GLY A 17 0.12 -4.14 3.73
C GLY A 17 0.25 -5.66 3.71
N ALA A 18 -0.79 -6.40 4.10
CA ALA A 18 -0.82 -7.86 4.00
C ALA A 18 -0.84 -8.34 2.55
N LEU A 19 -1.67 -7.71 1.70
CA LEU A 19 -1.75 -7.99 0.26
C LEU A 19 -0.44 -7.66 -0.46
N HIS A 20 0.21 -6.55 -0.09
CA HIS A 20 1.52 -6.18 -0.62
C HIS A 20 2.59 -7.23 -0.28
N ARG A 21 2.72 -7.62 1.01
CA ARG A 21 3.70 -8.64 1.44
C ARG A 21 3.46 -10.00 0.80
N ALA A 22 2.21 -10.33 0.51
CA ALA A 22 1.83 -11.56 -0.17
C ALA A 22 2.03 -11.50 -1.69
N CYS A 23 2.51 -10.38 -2.25
CA CYS A 23 2.59 -10.12 -3.69
C CYS A 23 1.26 -10.48 -4.40
N ALA A 24 0.14 -10.18 -3.76
CA ALA A 24 -1.17 -10.61 -4.24
C ALA A 24 -1.55 -9.88 -5.54
N SER A 25 -2.08 -10.64 -6.51
CA SER A 25 -2.73 -10.07 -7.70
C SER A 25 -4.22 -10.38 -7.64
N GLY A 26 -5.07 -9.36 -7.79
CA GLY A 26 -6.51 -9.51 -7.67
C GLY A 26 -7.24 -8.22 -7.38
N THR A 27 -8.50 -8.34 -7.01
CA THR A 27 -9.37 -7.21 -6.67
C THR A 27 -9.81 -7.34 -5.21
N LEU A 28 -9.41 -6.36 -4.39
CA LEU A 28 -9.96 -6.16 -3.05
C LEU A 28 -11.25 -5.37 -3.20
N GLU A 29 -12.35 -5.96 -2.78
CA GLU A 29 -13.67 -5.32 -2.74
C GLU A 29 -14.04 -5.00 -1.29
N LEU A 30 -14.44 -3.74 -1.05
CA LEU A 30 -14.93 -3.22 0.21
C LEU A 30 -16.39 -2.83 0.02
N VAL A 31 -17.34 -3.50 0.69
CA VAL A 31 -18.77 -3.20 0.60
C VAL A 31 -19.21 -2.53 1.89
N GLU A 32 -19.66 -1.27 1.80
CA GLU A 32 -20.17 -0.53 2.95
C GLU A 32 -21.39 -1.24 3.53
N VAL A 33 -21.44 -1.44 4.86
CA VAL A 33 -22.54 -2.14 5.53
C VAL A 33 -23.43 -1.23 6.35
N GLU A 34 -23.01 0.01 6.61
CA GLU A 34 -23.71 0.95 7.50
C GLU A 34 -23.93 2.30 6.83
N GLY A 35 -24.99 3.00 7.30
CA GLY A 35 -25.31 4.36 6.89
C GLY A 35 -25.99 4.46 5.51
N ALA A 36 -26.10 5.70 5.00
CA ALA A 36 -26.78 6.02 3.74
C ALA A 36 -26.09 5.42 2.48
N ARG A 37 -24.92 4.82 2.65
CA ARG A 37 -24.13 4.21 1.58
C ARG A 37 -24.06 2.69 1.66
N ALA A 38 -24.85 2.06 2.54
CA ALA A 38 -24.89 0.61 2.68
C ALA A 38 -25.14 -0.06 1.32
N GLY A 39 -24.37 -1.12 1.02
CA GLY A 39 -24.41 -1.83 -0.24
C GLY A 39 -23.52 -1.26 -1.36
N ARG A 40 -22.91 -0.07 -1.19
CA ARG A 40 -21.94 0.44 -2.16
C ARG A 40 -20.64 -0.33 -2.07
N SER A 41 -20.09 -0.67 -3.23
CA SER A 41 -18.81 -1.37 -3.31
C SER A 41 -17.71 -0.45 -3.82
N HIS A 42 -16.52 -0.60 -3.26
CA HIS A 42 -15.28 0.04 -3.67
C HIS A 42 -14.27 -1.04 -4.00
N ARG A 43 -13.44 -0.81 -5.02
CA ARG A 43 -12.52 -1.82 -5.52
C ARG A 43 -11.10 -1.27 -5.58
N VAL A 44 -10.15 -2.04 -5.07
CA VAL A 44 -8.72 -1.77 -5.21
C VAL A 44 -8.10 -2.91 -6.00
N PHE A 45 -7.49 -2.58 -7.11
CA PHE A 45 -6.91 -3.55 -8.03
C PHE A 45 -5.43 -3.71 -7.74
N PHE A 46 -5.00 -4.94 -7.55
CA PHE A 46 -3.62 -5.31 -7.24
C PHE A 46 -2.98 -6.10 -8.37
N ASP A 47 -1.72 -5.78 -8.65
CA ASP A 47 -0.82 -6.63 -9.43
C ASP A 47 0.51 -6.78 -8.69
N ALA A 48 0.94 -8.02 -8.45
CA ALA A 48 2.14 -8.36 -7.70
C ALA A 48 2.29 -7.59 -6.37
N GLY A 49 1.16 -7.35 -5.67
CA GLY A 49 1.13 -6.63 -4.40
C GLY A 49 1.19 -5.11 -4.52
N LEU A 50 1.18 -4.55 -5.73
CA LEU A 50 1.12 -3.12 -5.99
C LEU A 50 -0.29 -2.71 -6.41
N ILE A 51 -0.69 -1.47 -6.10
CA ILE A 51 -2.01 -0.97 -6.47
C ILE A 51 -1.96 -0.40 -7.89
N GLU A 52 -2.62 -1.06 -8.82
CA GLU A 52 -2.77 -0.60 -10.20
C GLU A 52 -3.84 0.47 -10.35
N ASP A 53 -5.00 0.26 -9.70
CA ASP A 53 -6.14 1.17 -9.83
C ASP A 53 -7.04 1.12 -8.59
N VAL A 54 -7.84 2.17 -8.42
CA VAL A 54 -8.84 2.30 -7.35
C VAL A 54 -10.13 2.81 -7.96
N ASP A 55 -11.22 2.05 -7.77
CA ASP A 55 -12.57 2.41 -8.17
C ASP A 55 -13.41 2.68 -6.92
N THR A 56 -13.95 3.89 -6.81
CA THR A 56 -14.75 4.30 -5.66
C THR A 56 -15.76 5.37 -6.04
N SER A 57 -16.94 5.29 -5.46
CA SER A 57 -17.98 6.33 -5.53
C SER A 57 -17.84 7.40 -4.44
N LEU A 58 -16.83 7.29 -3.56
CA LEU A 58 -16.54 8.31 -2.56
C LEU A 58 -16.06 9.61 -3.22
N ASN A 59 -16.29 10.72 -2.54
CA ASN A 59 -15.86 12.01 -3.06
C ASN A 59 -14.34 12.09 -3.17
N HIS A 60 -13.86 12.39 -4.36
CA HIS A 60 -12.45 12.59 -4.68
C HIS A 60 -12.32 13.56 -5.87
N PRO A 61 -11.22 14.31 -5.97
CA PRO A 61 -11.04 15.25 -7.08
C PRO A 61 -10.97 14.52 -8.42
N ARG A 62 -11.64 15.09 -9.42
CA ARG A 62 -11.59 14.61 -10.81
C ARG A 62 -10.30 15.04 -11.47
N LEU A 63 -9.90 14.39 -12.56
CA LEU A 63 -8.66 14.68 -13.28
C LEU A 63 -8.56 16.16 -13.68
N GLY A 64 -9.63 16.74 -14.21
CA GLY A 64 -9.68 18.16 -14.56
C GLY A 64 -9.48 19.09 -13.37
N GLU A 65 -10.04 18.76 -12.20
CA GLU A 65 -9.89 19.54 -10.96
C GLU A 65 -8.46 19.47 -10.43
N ILE A 66 -7.80 18.31 -10.53
CA ILE A 66 -6.39 18.15 -10.17
C ILE A 66 -5.52 19.04 -11.05
N LEU A 67 -5.72 18.98 -12.37
CA LEU A 67 -4.96 19.77 -13.33
C LEU A 67 -5.20 21.29 -13.19
N ALA A 68 -6.44 21.69 -12.88
CA ALA A 68 -6.74 23.09 -12.61
C ALA A 68 -6.11 23.59 -11.32
N ARG A 69 -6.14 22.77 -10.25
CA ARG A 69 -5.50 23.10 -8.97
C ARG A 69 -3.98 23.26 -9.12
N ASP A 70 -3.36 22.46 -9.97
CA ASP A 70 -1.93 22.53 -10.28
C ASP A 70 -1.58 23.70 -11.22
N GLY A 71 -2.56 24.52 -11.63
CA GLY A 71 -2.36 25.64 -12.54
C GLY A 71 -2.11 25.22 -14.00
N LEU A 72 -2.33 23.97 -14.32
CA LEU A 72 -2.03 23.39 -15.65
C LEU A 72 -3.20 23.55 -16.62
N LEU A 73 -4.42 23.78 -16.13
CA LEU A 73 -5.60 24.04 -16.94
C LEU A 73 -6.36 25.26 -16.46
N SER A 74 -6.70 26.14 -17.40
CA SER A 74 -7.63 27.24 -17.14
C SER A 74 -9.09 26.76 -17.13
N MET A 75 -9.99 27.54 -16.53
CA MET A 75 -11.43 27.24 -16.55
C MET A 75 -12.00 27.18 -17.98
N SER A 76 -11.48 28.00 -18.90
CA SER A 76 -11.85 27.95 -20.32
C SER A 76 -11.41 26.67 -21.01
N ALA A 77 -10.22 26.16 -20.68
CA ALA A 77 -9.75 24.86 -21.17
C ALA A 77 -10.62 23.71 -20.64
N LEU A 78 -11.00 23.73 -19.37
CA LEU A 78 -11.92 22.74 -18.78
C LEU A 78 -13.28 22.74 -19.49
N ALA A 79 -13.83 23.92 -19.80
CA ALA A 79 -15.10 24.02 -20.54
C ALA A 79 -14.98 23.45 -21.96
N ARG A 80 -13.87 23.67 -22.67
CA ARG A 80 -13.62 23.02 -23.98
C ARG A 80 -13.58 21.51 -23.88
N ILE A 81 -12.84 20.96 -22.90
CA ILE A 81 -12.74 19.52 -22.67
C ILE A 81 -14.11 18.93 -22.38
N ALA A 82 -14.93 19.59 -21.54
CA ALA A 82 -16.28 19.14 -21.22
C ALA A 82 -17.17 19.06 -22.47
N ARG A 83 -17.07 20.06 -23.37
CA ARG A 83 -17.78 20.07 -24.67
C ARG A 83 -17.33 18.90 -25.55
N ARG A 84 -16.02 18.70 -25.67
CA ARG A 84 -15.45 17.61 -26.49
C ARG A 84 -15.86 16.22 -25.95
N LEU A 85 -15.93 16.06 -24.65
CA LEU A 85 -16.42 14.82 -24.03
C LEU A 85 -17.90 14.56 -24.34
N ALA A 86 -18.71 15.62 -24.38
CA ALA A 86 -20.12 15.50 -24.77
C ALA A 86 -20.28 15.12 -26.27
N GLU A 87 -19.40 15.65 -27.12
CA GLU A 87 -19.37 15.32 -28.56
C GLU A 87 -18.82 13.94 -28.87
N GLN A 88 -17.95 13.40 -27.97
CA GLN A 88 -17.22 12.14 -28.16
C GLN A 88 -17.33 11.25 -26.94
N PRO A 89 -18.50 10.62 -26.68
CA PRO A 89 -18.76 9.89 -25.41
C PRO A 89 -17.88 8.64 -25.17
N GLY A 90 -17.11 8.21 -26.17
CA GLY A 90 -16.18 7.09 -26.04
C GLY A 90 -14.76 7.47 -25.62
N LYS A 91 -14.41 8.76 -25.68
CA LYS A 91 -13.06 9.23 -25.36
C LYS A 91 -12.87 9.53 -23.88
N ARG A 92 -11.63 9.34 -23.42
CA ARG A 92 -11.23 9.67 -22.05
C ARG A 92 -10.70 11.10 -21.97
N VAL A 93 -10.90 11.75 -20.84
CA VAL A 93 -10.41 13.12 -20.58
C VAL A 93 -8.92 13.28 -20.91
N GLY A 94 -8.09 12.28 -20.54
CA GLY A 94 -6.65 12.31 -20.81
C GLY A 94 -6.29 12.29 -22.29
N GLU A 95 -7.04 11.56 -23.10
CA GLU A 95 -6.88 11.50 -24.57
C GLU A 95 -7.19 12.86 -25.19
N ILE A 96 -8.31 13.48 -24.81
CA ILE A 96 -8.70 14.80 -25.30
C ILE A 96 -7.67 15.87 -24.88
N LEU A 97 -7.13 15.79 -23.66
CA LEU A 97 -6.08 16.72 -23.19
C LEU A 97 -4.84 16.70 -24.10
N VAL A 98 -4.41 15.50 -24.48
CA VAL A 98 -3.23 15.33 -25.34
C VAL A 98 -3.55 15.77 -26.78
N GLU A 99 -4.71 15.41 -27.31
CA GLU A 99 -5.15 15.80 -28.67
C GLU A 99 -5.31 17.31 -28.84
N GLU A 100 -5.84 17.99 -27.81
CA GLU A 100 -6.01 19.45 -27.82
C GLU A 100 -4.70 20.21 -27.51
N GLY A 101 -3.58 19.50 -27.29
CA GLY A 101 -2.30 20.10 -26.93
C GLY A 101 -2.29 20.80 -25.55
N LEU A 102 -3.28 20.46 -24.70
CA LEU A 102 -3.43 21.04 -23.36
C LEU A 102 -2.59 20.35 -22.30
N GLY A 103 -1.92 19.26 -22.66
CA GLY A 103 -1.03 18.53 -21.77
C GLY A 103 -0.25 17.43 -22.49
N THR A 104 0.91 17.10 -21.94
CA THR A 104 1.71 15.97 -22.39
C THR A 104 1.21 14.66 -21.79
N VAL A 105 1.57 13.52 -22.39
CA VAL A 105 1.26 12.18 -21.86
C VAL A 105 1.76 12.02 -20.43
N ASP A 106 2.98 12.49 -20.12
CA ASP A 106 3.58 12.39 -18.79
C ASP A 106 2.83 13.23 -17.75
N LEU A 107 2.38 14.42 -18.13
CA LEU A 107 1.57 15.28 -17.28
C LEU A 107 0.25 14.63 -16.93
N VAL A 108 -0.43 14.06 -17.93
CA VAL A 108 -1.69 13.32 -17.74
C VAL A 108 -1.46 12.09 -16.87
N ALA A 109 -0.40 11.33 -17.11
CA ALA A 109 -0.02 10.16 -16.30
C ALA A 109 0.23 10.53 -14.84
N GLY A 110 0.95 11.63 -14.59
CA GLY A 110 1.18 12.17 -13.25
C GLY A 110 -0.12 12.57 -12.54
N ALA A 111 -1.03 13.26 -13.25
CA ALA A 111 -2.31 13.66 -12.70
C ALA A 111 -3.24 12.47 -12.42
N LEU A 112 -3.27 11.45 -13.29
CA LEU A 112 -3.98 10.19 -13.06
C LEU A 112 -3.41 9.43 -11.85
N ARG A 113 -2.09 9.46 -11.64
CA ARG A 113 -1.47 8.88 -10.44
C ARG A 113 -1.95 9.60 -9.17
N ARG A 114 -1.98 10.94 -9.16
CA ARG A 114 -2.53 11.72 -8.03
C ARG A 114 -4.01 11.44 -7.81
N GLN A 115 -4.79 11.30 -8.87
CA GLN A 115 -6.21 10.94 -8.76
C GLN A 115 -6.40 9.58 -8.08
N ARG A 116 -5.61 8.56 -8.47
CA ARG A 116 -5.65 7.24 -7.81
C ARG A 116 -5.27 7.32 -6.33
N SER A 117 -4.24 8.10 -6.00
CA SER A 117 -3.88 8.33 -4.59
C SER A 117 -5.02 8.99 -3.82
N SER A 118 -5.70 9.99 -4.41
CA SER A 118 -6.86 10.64 -3.78
C SER A 118 -8.06 9.70 -3.62
N ARG A 119 -8.31 8.82 -4.58
CA ARG A 119 -9.34 7.77 -4.48
C ARG A 119 -9.03 6.80 -3.35
N LEU A 120 -7.79 6.38 -3.24
CA LEU A 120 -7.34 5.51 -2.15
C LEU A 120 -7.44 6.22 -0.81
N GLU A 121 -7.09 7.51 -0.75
CA GLU A 121 -7.22 8.34 0.44
C GLU A 121 -8.66 8.37 0.96
N ALA A 122 -9.63 8.53 0.07
CA ALA A 122 -11.03 8.53 0.43
C ALA A 122 -11.47 7.20 1.09
N LEU A 123 -10.87 6.06 0.71
CA LEU A 123 -11.17 4.76 1.32
C LEU A 123 -10.68 4.62 2.76
N TYR A 124 -9.66 5.37 3.19
CA TYR A 124 -9.22 5.36 4.58
C TYR A 124 -10.25 5.97 5.55
N GLY A 125 -11.20 6.73 5.03
CA GLY A 125 -12.34 7.24 5.79
C GLY A 125 -13.47 6.24 6.01
N LEU A 126 -13.39 5.01 5.49
CA LEU A 126 -14.40 3.99 5.72
C LEU A 126 -14.32 3.46 7.15
N SER A 127 -15.44 3.49 7.85
CA SER A 127 -15.57 2.99 9.24
C SER A 127 -15.84 1.48 9.27
N GLU A 128 -16.73 0.99 8.41
CA GLU A 128 -17.13 -0.42 8.36
C GLU A 128 -17.43 -0.86 6.93
N ALA A 129 -16.84 -1.98 6.52
CA ALA A 129 -17.09 -2.61 5.23
C ALA A 129 -16.88 -4.12 5.31
N LEU A 130 -17.62 -4.89 4.51
CA LEU A 130 -17.31 -6.28 4.22
C LEU A 130 -16.11 -6.33 3.28
N ILE A 131 -15.19 -7.23 3.59
CA ILE A 131 -13.96 -7.43 2.82
C ILE A 131 -14.09 -8.70 1.98
N ARG A 132 -13.87 -8.57 0.67
CA ARG A 132 -13.77 -9.69 -0.26
C ARG A 132 -12.53 -9.52 -1.11
N PHE A 133 -11.89 -10.64 -1.47
CA PHE A 133 -10.77 -10.63 -2.40
C PHE A 133 -11.03 -11.64 -3.52
N HIS A 134 -10.98 -11.16 -4.74
CA HIS A 134 -11.25 -11.96 -5.93
C HIS A 134 -9.97 -12.11 -6.75
N VAL A 135 -9.72 -13.32 -7.24
CA VAL A 135 -8.63 -13.57 -8.20
C VAL A 135 -8.87 -12.77 -9.47
N PRO A 136 -7.83 -12.20 -10.10
CA PRO A 136 -7.99 -11.28 -11.21
C PRO A 136 -8.63 -12.00 -12.41
N ARG A 137 -9.57 -11.31 -13.06
CA ARG A 137 -9.85 -11.59 -14.47
C ARG A 137 -8.82 -10.85 -15.31
N PRO A 138 -8.28 -11.45 -16.37
CA PRO A 138 -7.37 -10.77 -17.26
C PRO A 138 -8.01 -9.47 -17.78
N ARG A 139 -7.39 -8.33 -17.46
CA ARG A 139 -7.79 -7.03 -18.00
C ARG A 139 -7.00 -6.79 -19.26
N SER A 140 -7.68 -6.61 -20.39
CA SER A 140 -7.08 -6.13 -21.63
C SER A 140 -7.05 -4.60 -21.58
N GLY A 141 -5.92 -3.99 -21.94
CA GLY A 141 -5.81 -2.54 -22.06
C GLY A 141 -4.57 -1.93 -21.42
N PHE A 142 -4.50 -0.61 -21.46
CA PHE A 142 -3.41 0.18 -20.89
C PHE A 142 -3.27 -0.07 -19.38
N ARG A 143 -2.09 -0.52 -18.95
CA ARG A 143 -1.75 -0.69 -17.54
C ARG A 143 -1.04 0.57 -17.06
N PRO A 144 -1.65 1.33 -16.17
CA PRO A 144 -1.00 2.50 -15.59
C PRO A 144 0.12 2.09 -14.66
N THR A 145 1.15 2.94 -14.51
CA THR A 145 2.21 2.72 -13.51
C THR A 145 1.61 2.57 -12.12
N PRO A 146 1.84 1.45 -11.41
CA PRO A 146 1.21 1.20 -10.12
C PRO A 146 1.68 2.17 -9.04
N LEU A 147 0.89 2.31 -7.95
CA LEU A 147 1.29 3.04 -6.76
C LEU A 147 2.36 2.27 -6.00
N SER A 148 3.40 2.96 -5.55
CA SER A 148 4.46 2.37 -4.74
C SER A 148 3.98 2.12 -3.29
N PRO A 149 4.61 1.18 -2.54
CA PRO A 149 4.26 0.92 -1.15
C PRO A 149 4.36 2.18 -0.26
N ARG A 150 5.26 3.10 -0.58
CA ARG A 150 5.38 4.39 0.14
C ARG A 150 4.12 5.23 -0.01
N GLU A 151 3.47 5.22 -1.16
CA GLU A 151 2.28 6.04 -1.42
C GLU A 151 1.03 5.52 -0.69
N PHE A 152 0.93 4.21 -0.46
CA PHE A 152 -0.29 3.65 0.16
C PHE A 152 -0.10 3.07 1.57
N LEU A 153 1.14 2.93 2.07
CA LEU A 153 1.41 2.42 3.43
C LEU A 153 2.07 3.44 4.37
N HIS A 154 2.77 4.46 3.82
CA HIS A 154 3.51 5.39 4.68
C HIS A 154 2.55 6.28 5.47
N GLY A 155 2.82 6.41 6.79
CA GLY A 155 2.02 7.26 7.68
C GLY A 155 0.61 6.75 7.99
N ARG A 156 0.25 5.53 7.59
CA ARG A 156 -1.10 4.99 7.84
C ARG A 156 -1.20 4.30 9.19
N PRO A 157 -2.33 4.49 9.91
CA PRO A 157 -2.56 3.83 11.19
C PRO A 157 -2.57 2.31 11.00
N ARG A 158 -1.89 1.60 11.89
CA ARG A 158 -1.86 0.13 11.93
C ARG A 158 -2.60 -0.36 13.18
N ALA A 159 -3.39 -1.40 13.03
CA ALA A 159 -4.20 -1.97 14.11
C ALA A 159 -3.36 -2.47 15.29
N ARG A 160 -2.08 -2.77 15.08
CA ARG A 160 -1.19 -3.25 16.15
C ARG A 160 -1.11 -2.30 17.36
N ALA A 161 -1.19 -0.99 17.14
CA ALA A 161 -1.22 0.00 18.22
C ALA A 161 -2.60 0.09 18.90
N GLN A 162 -3.69 -0.10 18.14
CA GLN A 162 -5.05 0.01 18.66
C GLN A 162 -5.55 -1.30 19.31
N PHE A 163 -5.11 -2.45 18.79
CA PHE A 163 -5.50 -3.75 19.33
C PHE A 163 -4.82 -4.01 20.67
N SER A 164 -3.57 -3.62 20.85
CA SER A 164 -2.86 -3.70 22.14
C SER A 164 -3.52 -2.85 23.20
N ALA A 165 -3.98 -1.63 22.89
CA ALA A 165 -4.68 -0.76 23.84
C ALA A 165 -6.04 -1.31 24.23
N ARG A 166 -6.86 -1.76 23.25
CA ARG A 166 -8.21 -2.30 23.54
C ARG A 166 -8.22 -3.67 24.20
N VAL A 167 -7.22 -4.51 23.93
CA VAL A 167 -7.04 -5.79 24.64
C VAL A 167 -6.57 -5.53 26.07
N ALA A 168 -5.67 -4.57 26.29
CA ALA A 168 -5.24 -4.16 27.62
C ALA A 168 -6.40 -3.58 28.45
N GLU A 169 -7.28 -2.75 27.88
CA GLU A 169 -8.47 -2.21 28.55
C GLU A 169 -9.53 -3.28 28.87
N ARG A 170 -9.71 -4.25 28.00
CA ARG A 170 -10.78 -5.28 28.17
C ARG A 170 -10.38 -6.45 29.05
N PHE A 171 -9.09 -6.72 29.19
CA PHE A 171 -8.53 -7.81 30.00
C PHE A 171 -7.77 -7.34 31.26
N GLY A 172 -7.60 -6.02 31.43
CA GLY A 172 -6.95 -5.43 32.61
C GLY A 172 -7.75 -5.46 33.91
N SER A 173 -8.98 -6.03 33.93
CA SER A 173 -9.86 -6.02 35.12
C SER A 173 -10.31 -7.40 35.58
N ARG A 174 -9.63 -8.48 35.26
CA ARG A 174 -9.92 -9.78 35.90
C ARG A 174 -8.67 -10.60 36.14
N THR A 175 -8.31 -10.61 37.45
CA THR A 175 -7.62 -11.65 38.23
C THR A 175 -6.30 -12.23 37.70
N GLY A 176 -5.32 -12.08 38.58
CA GLY A 176 -4.05 -12.77 38.55
C GLY A 176 -4.15 -14.27 38.24
N ALA A 177 -3.57 -14.60 37.13
CA ALA A 177 -2.99 -15.90 36.85
C ALA A 177 -1.84 -15.67 35.87
N ARG A 178 -0.67 -15.91 36.39
CA ARG A 178 0.64 -15.90 35.75
C ARG A 178 0.67 -16.85 34.55
N ALA A 179 0.73 -16.33 33.34
CA ALA A 179 1.10 -17.10 32.15
C ALA A 179 2.00 -16.25 31.26
N GLU A 180 3.19 -16.74 31.04
CA GLU A 180 4.32 -16.13 30.34
C GLU A 180 4.05 -15.89 28.84
N PRO A 181 4.09 -14.66 28.35
CA PRO A 181 4.34 -14.38 26.91
C PRO A 181 5.76 -13.83 26.66
N ALA A 182 6.66 -13.83 27.64
CA ALA A 182 7.99 -13.24 27.49
C ALA A 182 8.96 -14.04 26.59
N ARG A 183 8.75 -15.36 26.42
CA ARG A 183 9.71 -16.22 25.69
C ARG A 183 9.65 -16.14 24.17
N ALA A 184 8.50 -15.82 23.57
CA ALA A 184 8.37 -15.79 22.11
C ALA A 184 8.94 -14.51 21.49
N VAL A 185 8.86 -13.38 22.18
CA VAL A 185 9.40 -12.09 21.71
C VAL A 185 10.92 -12.05 21.84
N ASP A 186 11.47 -12.64 22.91
CA ASP A 186 12.91 -12.74 23.12
C ASP A 186 13.59 -13.63 22.06
N GLY A 187 12.97 -14.74 21.66
CA GLY A 187 13.48 -15.62 20.60
C GLY A 187 13.58 -14.94 19.25
N SER A 188 12.61 -14.10 18.89
CA SER A 188 12.61 -13.35 17.63
C SER A 188 13.69 -12.26 17.61
N ARG A 189 13.87 -11.53 18.71
CA ARG A 189 14.93 -10.49 18.83
C ARG A 189 16.32 -11.12 18.85
N HIS A 190 16.51 -12.25 19.54
CA HIS A 190 17.77 -13.00 19.54
C HIS A 190 18.13 -13.51 18.15
N ALA A 191 17.15 -14.03 17.39
CA ALA A 191 17.35 -14.44 16.01
C ALA A 191 17.73 -13.27 15.11
N ALA A 192 17.11 -12.09 15.32
CA ALA A 192 17.42 -10.88 14.57
C ALA A 192 18.83 -10.34 14.87
N TYR A 193 19.27 -10.34 16.13
CA TYR A 193 20.66 -9.98 16.47
C TYR A 193 21.67 -10.93 15.81
N ARG A 194 21.42 -12.24 15.83
CA ARG A 194 22.29 -13.22 15.16
C ARG A 194 22.33 -13.02 13.64
N ALA A 195 21.21 -12.70 13.00
CA ALA A 195 21.15 -12.44 11.57
C ALA A 195 22.00 -11.23 11.15
N LEU A 196 22.14 -10.24 12.04
CA LEU A 196 23.03 -9.07 11.85
C LEU A 196 24.46 -9.29 12.37
N GLY A 197 24.78 -10.48 12.90
CA GLY A 197 26.08 -10.79 13.49
C GLY A 197 26.37 -10.02 14.79
N LEU A 198 25.33 -9.68 15.55
CA LEU A 198 25.41 -8.89 16.76
C LEU A 198 25.03 -9.71 18.01
N THR A 199 25.51 -9.27 19.16
CA THR A 199 25.07 -9.78 20.48
C THR A 199 23.75 -9.13 20.90
N ALA A 200 22.98 -9.77 21.76
CA ALA A 200 21.70 -9.26 22.27
C ALA A 200 21.80 -7.92 23.03
N THR A 201 23.02 -7.54 23.43
CA THR A 201 23.34 -6.30 24.14
C THR A 201 23.73 -5.14 23.20
N ALA A 202 23.74 -5.36 21.89
CA ALA A 202 24.14 -4.34 20.92
C ALA A 202 23.17 -3.14 20.92
N SER A 203 23.74 -1.94 20.83
CA SER A 203 22.97 -0.70 20.79
C SER A 203 22.25 -0.51 19.44
N SER A 204 21.23 0.35 19.41
CA SER A 204 20.54 0.72 18.16
C SER A 204 21.51 1.29 17.10
N ARG A 205 22.58 1.96 17.53
CA ARG A 205 23.63 2.47 16.62
C ARG A 205 24.43 1.33 16.00
N ASP A 206 24.71 0.28 16.78
CA ASP A 206 25.44 -0.90 16.28
C ASP A 206 24.58 -1.69 15.30
N VAL A 207 23.28 -1.82 15.58
CA VAL A 207 22.30 -2.43 14.67
C VAL A 207 22.26 -1.69 13.34
N GLN A 208 22.19 -0.35 13.37
CA GLN A 208 22.22 0.46 12.14
C GLN A 208 23.51 0.34 11.36
N ARG A 209 24.65 0.29 12.07
CA ARG A 209 25.98 0.15 11.46
C ARG A 209 26.14 -1.22 10.79
N ALA A 210 25.78 -2.29 11.51
CA ALA A 210 25.83 -3.66 11.01
C ALA A 210 24.91 -3.85 9.79
N PHE A 211 23.69 -3.35 9.87
CA PHE A 211 22.76 -3.43 8.74
C PHE A 211 23.31 -2.70 7.50
N ARG A 212 23.81 -1.46 7.65
CA ARG A 212 24.39 -0.72 6.50
C ARG A 212 25.57 -1.44 5.88
N LYS A 213 26.44 -2.05 6.69
CA LYS A 213 27.60 -2.82 6.22
C LYS A 213 27.13 -4.04 5.42
N LEU A 214 26.29 -4.90 6.01
CA LEU A 214 25.81 -6.14 5.38
C LEU A 214 24.93 -5.86 4.16
N ALA A 215 24.09 -4.82 4.22
CA ALA A 215 23.29 -4.40 3.08
C ALA A 215 24.17 -3.94 1.91
N ALA A 216 25.24 -3.19 2.17
CA ALA A 216 26.18 -2.77 1.13
C ALA A 216 26.96 -3.96 0.55
N GLU A 217 27.32 -4.96 1.36
CA GLU A 217 28.05 -6.15 0.92
C GLU A 217 27.19 -7.13 0.12
N GLN A 218 25.90 -7.25 0.45
CA GLN A 218 24.99 -8.25 -0.13
C GLN A 218 23.93 -7.65 -1.08
N HIS A 219 24.08 -6.38 -1.45
CA HIS A 219 23.13 -5.76 -2.37
C HIS A 219 23.22 -6.42 -3.76
N PRO A 220 22.07 -6.84 -4.36
CA PRO A 220 22.06 -7.55 -5.64
C PRO A 220 22.72 -6.75 -6.78
N ASP A 221 22.66 -5.43 -6.74
CA ASP A 221 23.26 -4.56 -7.77
C ASP A 221 24.80 -4.60 -7.81
N ARG A 222 25.45 -5.11 -6.77
CA ARG A 222 26.90 -5.32 -6.76
C ARG A 222 27.35 -6.57 -7.54
N PHE A 223 26.40 -7.43 -7.88
CA PHE A 223 26.64 -8.70 -8.57
C PHE A 223 25.90 -8.74 -9.91
N PRO A 224 26.26 -7.88 -10.88
CA PRO A 224 25.54 -7.78 -12.16
C PRO A 224 25.60 -9.08 -12.97
N ASN A 225 26.66 -9.86 -12.77
CA ASN A 225 26.92 -11.12 -13.49
C ASN A 225 26.44 -12.37 -12.72
N ALA A 226 25.72 -12.20 -11.60
CA ALA A 226 25.19 -13.34 -10.84
C ALA A 226 24.15 -14.09 -11.65
N SER A 227 24.22 -15.41 -11.62
CA SER A 227 23.21 -16.30 -12.20
C SER A 227 21.83 -16.08 -11.57
N VAL A 228 20.78 -16.59 -12.21
CA VAL A 228 19.40 -16.46 -11.70
C VAL A 228 19.26 -17.06 -10.30
N SER A 229 19.92 -18.20 -10.04
CA SER A 229 19.90 -18.87 -8.73
C SER A 229 20.67 -18.07 -7.66
N GLU A 230 21.84 -17.54 -7.99
CA GLU A 230 22.63 -16.69 -7.07
C GLU A 230 21.90 -15.39 -6.74
N ARG A 231 21.28 -14.76 -7.76
CA ARG A 231 20.48 -13.57 -7.56
C ARG A 231 19.27 -13.81 -6.64
N ALA A 232 18.59 -14.96 -6.78
CA ALA A 232 17.51 -15.35 -5.88
C ALA A 232 17.99 -15.56 -4.42
N GLN A 233 19.17 -16.16 -4.25
CA GLN A 233 19.79 -16.31 -2.92
C GLN A 233 20.20 -14.98 -2.31
N LEU A 234 20.79 -14.07 -3.07
CA LEU A 234 21.14 -12.71 -2.60
C LEU A 234 19.90 -11.93 -2.19
N LEU A 235 18.82 -11.97 -2.97
CA LEU A 235 17.54 -11.35 -2.63
C LEU A 235 16.95 -11.94 -1.34
N SER A 236 17.00 -13.26 -1.18
CA SER A 236 16.51 -13.93 0.04
C SER A 236 17.31 -13.51 1.28
N ARG A 237 18.64 -13.47 1.18
CA ARG A 237 19.52 -13.00 2.27
C ARG A 237 19.28 -11.54 2.61
N PHE A 238 19.18 -10.68 1.61
CA PHE A 238 18.88 -9.26 1.79
C PHE A 238 17.52 -9.04 2.47
N ALA A 239 16.49 -9.81 2.10
CA ALA A 239 15.19 -9.79 2.75
C ALA A 239 15.25 -10.21 4.22
N GLN A 240 16.06 -11.23 4.56
CA GLN A 240 16.28 -11.66 5.95
C GLN A 240 16.98 -10.58 6.79
N LEU A 241 18.01 -9.90 6.24
CA LEU A 241 18.68 -8.79 6.89
C LEU A 241 17.74 -7.62 7.15
N SER A 242 16.92 -7.26 6.17
CA SER A 242 15.91 -6.21 6.31
C SER A 242 14.86 -6.55 7.37
N ALA A 243 14.38 -7.79 7.39
CA ALA A 243 13.44 -8.26 8.41
C ALA A 243 14.05 -8.19 9.83
N ALA A 244 15.31 -8.64 9.99
CA ALA A 244 16.02 -8.58 11.26
C ALA A 244 16.20 -7.13 11.73
N TYR A 245 16.58 -6.22 10.86
CA TYR A 245 16.69 -4.80 11.16
C TYR A 245 15.37 -4.21 11.65
N HIS A 246 14.24 -4.50 10.97
CA HIS A 246 12.94 -4.02 11.38
C HIS A 246 12.45 -4.59 12.72
N VAL A 247 12.81 -5.83 13.07
CA VAL A 247 12.49 -6.43 14.36
C VAL A 247 13.22 -5.72 15.51
N LEU A 248 14.45 -5.23 15.26
CA LEU A 248 15.29 -4.59 16.28
C LEU A 248 15.06 -3.08 16.42
N MET A 249 14.59 -2.41 15.34
CA MET A 249 14.42 -0.96 15.28
C MET A 249 12.96 -0.50 15.36
N GLY A 250 12.00 -1.42 15.22
CA GLY A 250 10.55 -1.16 15.37
C GLY A 250 10.06 -1.54 16.72
#